data_dc28453bc3f38db1d18e7aa34aa697a3
#
_entry.id   dc28453bc3f38db1d18e7aa34aa697a3
#
_cell.length_a   1.000
_cell.length_b   1.000
_cell.length_c   1.000
_cell.angle_alpha   90.00
_cell.angle_beta   90.00
_cell.angle_gamma   90.00
#
_symmetry.space_group_name_H-M   'P 1'
#
loop_
_entity.id
_entity.type
_entity.pdbx_description
1 polymer ?
#
loop_
_entity_poly.entity_id
_entity_poly.type
_entity_poly.pdbx_seq_one_letter_code
_entity_poly.pdbx_strand_id
1 'polypeptide(L)'
;MVLAGDNAKTDALSVPVLHSAEPRQALAHLAARFYAAQPETVAAVTGTNGKTSVAAFLRQIWTAIGLEAASLGTVGIVTNKGETVLAHTTPDPVTLHKYLAALAAEGVTHLAIEASSHGLDQRRLDGMRFSAGAFTNITRDHLDYHPTFEDYFQAKLRLFRELLSPGALAVIDADSPGAEQVIQAAQDRKLNVSTVGQSGHAIVLNSIAREGFKQRLSVTFEGRDFSIALPLAGAFQVSNALVSAGMALGLGASPDTVFSALAEIRGAKGRLEYIGETALGAPVFVDYAHTPDALVKALQALRPYASSRLHVVFGCGGDRDTGKRPEMGRAAIAHADYVYVTDDNPRSEEPAVIRRAIMAAAPGAIEIAGRADAIAMATGNLKRGDVLLVAGKGHETGQIIGKTVIPYSDHEAVASALAAARNARAASASTGASHG
;
A
#
# COMPACT_ATOMS: atom_id res chain seq x y z
N MET A 1 3.73 -31.06 -21.42
CA MET A 1 2.44 -31.35 -20.75
C MET A 1 1.65 -30.07 -20.66
N VAL A 2 0.36 -30.10 -20.96
CA VAL A 2 -0.58 -28.97 -20.85
C VAL A 2 -1.58 -29.29 -19.74
N LEU A 3 -1.93 -28.28 -18.91
CA LEU A 3 -3.04 -28.37 -17.96
C LEU A 3 -4.23 -27.63 -18.57
N ALA A 4 -5.36 -28.27 -18.68
CA ALA A 4 -6.56 -27.75 -19.33
C ALA A 4 -7.81 -27.95 -18.47
N GLY A 5 -8.83 -27.13 -18.70
CA GLY A 5 -10.16 -27.36 -18.13
C GLY A 5 -10.85 -28.57 -18.82
N ASP A 6 -11.78 -29.20 -18.12
CA ASP A 6 -12.48 -30.41 -18.61
C ASP A 6 -13.15 -30.22 -19.98
N ASN A 7 -13.62 -28.99 -20.26
CA ASN A 7 -14.30 -28.67 -21.52
C ASN A 7 -13.35 -28.08 -22.61
N ALA A 8 -12.03 -28.05 -22.36
CA ALA A 8 -11.09 -27.51 -23.32
C ALA A 8 -10.89 -28.46 -24.52
N LYS A 9 -10.93 -27.92 -25.72
CA LYS A 9 -10.62 -28.69 -26.95
C LYS A 9 -9.10 -28.88 -27.06
N THR A 10 -8.63 -30.08 -26.77
CA THR A 10 -7.19 -30.42 -26.68
C THR A 10 -6.78 -31.49 -27.71
N ASP A 11 -7.70 -31.98 -28.55
CA ASP A 11 -7.49 -33.09 -29.49
C ASP A 11 -6.38 -32.83 -30.52
N ALA A 12 -6.10 -31.56 -30.82
CA ALA A 12 -5.06 -31.16 -31.74
C ALA A 12 -3.65 -31.04 -31.11
N LEU A 13 -3.52 -31.28 -29.82
CA LEU A 13 -2.25 -31.14 -29.10
C LEU A 13 -1.44 -32.45 -29.17
N SER A 14 -0.18 -32.33 -29.59
CA SER A 14 0.76 -33.47 -29.66
C SER A 14 1.49 -33.77 -28.36
N VAL A 15 1.08 -33.12 -27.25
CA VAL A 15 1.70 -33.27 -25.93
C VAL A 15 0.69 -33.82 -24.93
N PRO A 16 1.13 -34.52 -23.87
CA PRO A 16 0.22 -34.98 -22.83
C PRO A 16 -0.58 -33.84 -22.19
N VAL A 17 -1.87 -34.03 -22.04
CA VAL A 17 -2.80 -33.07 -21.43
C VAL A 17 -3.33 -33.65 -20.13
N LEU A 18 -3.29 -32.84 -19.08
CA LEU A 18 -3.95 -33.10 -17.80
C LEU A 18 -5.22 -32.25 -17.73
N HIS A 19 -6.37 -32.91 -17.60
CA HIS A 19 -7.64 -32.20 -17.41
C HIS A 19 -7.97 -32.03 -15.92
N SER A 20 -8.59 -30.90 -15.59
CA SER A 20 -9.06 -30.57 -14.23
C SER A 20 -10.27 -29.67 -14.30
N ALA A 21 -11.26 -29.90 -13.46
CA ALA A 21 -12.40 -29.00 -13.30
C ALA A 21 -11.97 -27.58 -12.87
N GLU A 22 -10.91 -27.49 -12.07
CA GLU A 22 -10.35 -26.25 -11.56
C GLU A 22 -8.86 -26.09 -11.97
N PRO A 23 -8.54 -25.81 -13.25
CA PRO A 23 -7.17 -25.84 -13.74
C PRO A 23 -6.25 -24.78 -13.07
N ARG A 24 -6.79 -23.63 -12.69
CA ARG A 24 -6.01 -22.61 -11.94
C ARG A 24 -5.58 -23.09 -10.57
N GLN A 25 -6.50 -23.75 -9.84
CA GLN A 25 -6.19 -24.34 -8.54
C GLN A 25 -5.20 -25.50 -8.66
N ALA A 26 -5.42 -26.36 -9.65
CA ALA A 26 -4.51 -27.48 -9.94
C ALA A 26 -3.09 -26.97 -10.25
N LEU A 27 -2.95 -25.91 -11.06
CA LEU A 27 -1.65 -25.27 -11.35
C LEU A 27 -0.97 -24.79 -10.07
N ALA A 28 -1.73 -24.10 -9.19
CA ALA A 28 -1.18 -23.58 -7.94
C ALA A 28 -0.67 -24.70 -7.03
N HIS A 29 -1.44 -25.78 -6.88
CA HIS A 29 -1.03 -26.95 -6.09
C HIS A 29 0.16 -27.70 -6.73
N LEU A 30 0.22 -27.80 -8.05
CA LEU A 30 1.38 -28.38 -8.75
C LEU A 30 2.64 -27.55 -8.53
N ALA A 31 2.54 -26.22 -8.64
CA ALA A 31 3.65 -25.30 -8.36
C ALA A 31 4.12 -25.42 -6.90
N ALA A 32 3.17 -25.47 -5.95
CA ALA A 32 3.47 -25.63 -4.53
C ALA A 32 4.23 -26.95 -4.25
N ARG A 33 3.82 -28.04 -4.90
CA ARG A 33 4.51 -29.33 -4.77
C ARG A 33 5.88 -29.35 -5.46
N PHE A 34 5.99 -28.71 -6.59
CA PHE A 34 7.25 -28.67 -7.36
C PHE A 34 8.34 -27.89 -6.61
N TYR A 35 8.03 -26.71 -6.11
CA TYR A 35 8.99 -25.88 -5.37
C TYR A 35 9.12 -26.28 -3.91
N ALA A 36 8.08 -26.88 -3.32
CA ALA A 36 7.98 -27.50 -2.00
C ALA A 36 8.28 -26.59 -0.79
N ALA A 37 9.20 -25.63 -0.90
CA ALA A 37 9.63 -24.77 0.20
C ALA A 37 8.87 -23.43 0.23
N GLN A 38 8.67 -22.92 1.45
CA GLN A 38 8.21 -21.55 1.73
C GLN A 38 8.72 -21.13 3.12
N PRO A 39 8.74 -19.83 3.46
CA PRO A 39 8.98 -19.38 4.83
C PRO A 39 8.05 -20.08 5.83
N GLU A 40 8.53 -20.33 7.04
CA GLU A 40 7.81 -21.07 8.09
C GLU A 40 6.50 -20.39 8.48
N THR A 41 6.57 -19.06 8.67
CA THR A 41 5.44 -18.22 9.02
C THR A 41 5.05 -17.34 7.84
N VAL A 42 3.86 -17.56 7.29
CA VAL A 42 3.30 -16.75 6.22
C VAL A 42 2.01 -16.11 6.69
N ALA A 43 1.96 -14.77 6.65
CA ALA A 43 0.81 -13.98 7.01
C ALA A 43 0.29 -13.22 5.79
N ALA A 44 -0.98 -13.46 5.42
CA ALA A 44 -1.64 -12.80 4.29
C ALA A 44 -2.47 -11.62 4.75
N VAL A 45 -2.50 -10.54 3.97
CA VAL A 45 -3.38 -9.39 4.23
C VAL A 45 -4.24 -9.08 3.02
N THR A 46 -5.55 -8.98 3.24
CA THR A 46 -6.52 -8.55 2.22
C THR A 46 -7.34 -7.35 2.69
N GLY A 47 -8.00 -6.70 1.75
CA GLY A 47 -8.83 -5.52 1.93
C GLY A 47 -8.78 -4.64 0.70
N THR A 48 -9.53 -3.55 0.65
CA THR A 48 -9.41 -2.57 -0.44
C THR A 48 -8.13 -1.77 -0.27
N ASN A 49 -7.97 -1.10 0.84
CA ASN A 49 -6.84 -0.24 1.18
C ASN A 49 -6.02 -0.83 2.35
N GLY A 50 -4.79 -0.39 2.53
CA GLY A 50 -3.95 -0.74 3.68
C GLY A 50 -3.08 -1.99 3.52
N LYS A 51 -3.33 -2.87 2.54
CA LYS A 51 -2.57 -4.12 2.34
C LYS A 51 -1.05 -3.92 2.33
N THR A 52 -0.57 -3.01 1.50
CA THR A 52 0.86 -2.70 1.35
C THR A 52 1.45 -2.18 2.65
N SER A 53 0.74 -1.27 3.33
CA SER A 53 1.16 -0.73 4.63
C SER A 53 1.24 -1.82 5.68
N VAL A 54 0.21 -2.66 5.82
CA VAL A 54 0.19 -3.77 6.79
C VAL A 54 1.31 -4.76 6.52
N ALA A 55 1.52 -5.18 5.27
CA ALA A 55 2.61 -6.09 4.92
C ALA A 55 4.00 -5.49 5.25
N ALA A 56 4.19 -4.20 4.93
CA ALA A 56 5.44 -3.50 5.23
C ALA A 56 5.65 -3.30 6.74
N PHE A 57 4.60 -2.97 7.50
CA PHE A 57 4.70 -2.76 8.94
C PHE A 57 4.95 -4.09 9.66
N LEU A 58 4.25 -5.14 9.29
CA LEU A 58 4.45 -6.47 9.87
C LEU A 58 5.88 -6.96 9.63
N ARG A 59 6.43 -6.80 8.41
CA ARG A 59 7.84 -7.09 8.13
C ARG A 59 8.76 -6.28 9.02
N GLN A 60 8.51 -4.97 9.18
CA GLN A 60 9.34 -4.10 10.02
C GLN A 60 9.28 -4.51 11.50
N ILE A 61 8.09 -4.85 12.03
CA ILE A 61 7.94 -5.36 13.40
C ILE A 61 8.75 -6.65 13.56
N TRP A 62 8.61 -7.62 12.67
CA TRP A 62 9.37 -8.87 12.73
C TRP A 62 10.88 -8.64 12.64
N THR A 63 11.33 -7.73 11.77
CA THR A 63 12.76 -7.37 11.68
C THR A 63 13.25 -6.72 12.98
N ALA A 64 12.48 -5.82 13.57
CA ALA A 64 12.83 -5.13 14.82
C ALA A 64 12.95 -6.08 16.02
N ILE A 65 12.22 -7.20 16.01
CA ILE A 65 12.32 -8.24 17.04
C ILE A 65 13.33 -9.35 16.69
N GLY A 66 14.15 -9.13 15.66
CA GLY A 66 15.28 -10.01 15.31
C GLY A 66 14.94 -11.19 14.41
N LEU A 67 13.79 -11.17 13.71
CA LEU A 67 13.40 -12.24 12.78
C LEU A 67 13.82 -11.91 11.34
N GLU A 68 14.22 -12.91 10.58
CA GLU A 68 14.48 -12.78 9.14
C GLU A 68 13.16 -12.70 8.39
N ALA A 69 12.76 -11.47 8.04
CA ALA A 69 11.44 -11.17 7.52
C ALA A 69 11.46 -10.56 6.11
N ALA A 70 10.44 -10.91 5.33
CA ALA A 70 10.16 -10.33 4.02
C ALA A 70 8.72 -9.83 3.90
N SER A 71 8.48 -8.91 2.97
CA SER A 71 7.13 -8.60 2.49
C SER A 71 7.04 -8.80 0.98
N LEU A 72 5.90 -9.29 0.48
CA LEU A 72 5.62 -9.51 -0.94
C LEU A 72 4.28 -8.84 -1.30
N GLY A 73 4.30 -7.96 -2.27
CA GLY A 73 3.10 -7.23 -2.68
C GLY A 73 3.32 -6.22 -3.78
N THR A 74 2.57 -5.13 -3.73
CA THR A 74 2.57 -4.07 -4.75
C THR A 74 3.94 -3.40 -4.93
N VAL A 75 4.70 -3.23 -3.85
CA VAL A 75 6.06 -2.67 -3.90
C VAL A 75 7.08 -3.67 -4.46
N GLY A 76 6.71 -4.95 -4.53
CA GLY A 76 7.62 -6.04 -4.88
C GLY A 76 7.89 -6.95 -3.69
N ILE A 77 9.03 -7.63 -3.72
CA ILE A 77 9.56 -8.37 -2.57
C ILE A 77 10.58 -7.48 -1.88
N VAL A 78 10.38 -7.23 -0.59
CA VAL A 78 11.30 -6.42 0.22
C VAL A 78 11.86 -7.29 1.34
N THR A 79 13.18 -7.34 1.45
CA THR A 79 13.93 -8.04 2.49
C THR A 79 14.92 -7.07 3.14
N ASN A 80 15.67 -7.51 4.15
CA ASN A 80 16.81 -6.77 4.69
C ASN A 80 17.99 -6.64 3.69
N LYS A 81 18.01 -7.46 2.63
CA LYS A 81 19.06 -7.47 1.59
C LYS A 81 18.74 -6.59 0.39
N GLY A 82 17.48 -6.14 0.24
CA GLY A 82 17.05 -5.28 -0.88
C GLY A 82 15.64 -5.51 -1.36
N GLU A 83 15.35 -4.95 -2.53
CA GLU A 83 14.03 -4.97 -3.16
C GLU A 83 14.08 -5.69 -4.51
N THR A 84 13.07 -6.51 -4.81
CA THR A 84 12.85 -7.14 -6.12
C THR A 84 11.50 -6.71 -6.66
N VAL A 85 11.48 -6.05 -7.81
CA VAL A 85 10.24 -5.56 -8.44
C VAL A 85 9.43 -6.74 -8.99
N LEU A 86 8.12 -6.70 -8.79
CA LEU A 86 7.16 -7.69 -9.31
C LEU A 86 6.23 -7.07 -10.35
N ALA A 87 5.79 -7.86 -11.31
CA ALA A 87 4.82 -7.42 -12.32
C ALA A 87 3.40 -7.26 -11.75
N HIS A 88 3.07 -7.96 -10.68
CA HIS A 88 1.75 -7.98 -10.06
C HIS A 88 1.86 -8.00 -8.54
N THR A 89 0.92 -7.37 -7.85
CA THR A 89 0.79 -7.40 -6.38
C THR A 89 0.79 -8.84 -5.82
N THR A 90 0.09 -9.73 -6.49
CA THR A 90 0.09 -11.17 -6.23
C THR A 90 0.49 -11.87 -7.54
N PRO A 91 1.71 -12.41 -7.66
CA PRO A 91 2.19 -13.10 -8.87
C PRO A 91 1.36 -14.32 -9.24
N ASP A 92 1.55 -14.84 -10.48
CA ASP A 92 1.01 -16.14 -10.86
C ASP A 92 1.59 -17.25 -9.96
N PRO A 93 0.91 -18.41 -9.87
CA PRO A 93 1.30 -19.45 -8.90
C PRO A 93 2.72 -19.99 -9.08
N VAL A 94 3.19 -20.12 -10.34
CA VAL A 94 4.54 -20.66 -10.61
C VAL A 94 5.60 -19.68 -10.14
N THR A 95 5.45 -18.43 -10.53
CA THR A 95 6.34 -17.34 -10.11
C THR A 95 6.31 -17.15 -8.59
N LEU A 96 5.12 -17.19 -7.98
CA LEU A 96 4.94 -17.06 -6.54
C LEU A 96 5.70 -18.15 -5.79
N HIS A 97 5.43 -19.42 -6.08
CA HIS A 97 6.08 -20.53 -5.37
C HIS A 97 7.60 -20.60 -5.62
N LYS A 98 8.06 -20.16 -6.80
CA LYS A 98 9.50 -19.98 -7.06
C LYS A 98 10.13 -18.96 -6.10
N TYR A 99 9.48 -17.82 -5.89
CA TYR A 99 9.97 -16.81 -4.95
C TYR A 99 9.89 -17.28 -3.49
N LEU A 100 8.82 -18.01 -3.11
CA LEU A 100 8.71 -18.57 -1.77
C LEU A 100 9.86 -19.52 -1.45
N ALA A 101 10.21 -20.39 -2.40
CA ALA A 101 11.33 -21.30 -2.25
C ALA A 101 12.68 -20.57 -2.17
N ALA A 102 12.87 -19.52 -2.99
CA ALA A 102 14.07 -18.68 -2.95
C ALA A 102 14.21 -17.98 -1.60
N LEU A 103 13.15 -17.34 -1.10
CA LEU A 103 13.15 -16.68 0.21
C LEU A 103 13.48 -17.65 1.34
N ALA A 104 12.87 -18.83 1.35
CA ALA A 104 13.18 -19.87 2.34
C ALA A 104 14.65 -20.32 2.26
N ALA A 105 15.19 -20.51 1.06
CA ALA A 105 16.59 -20.84 0.84
C ALA A 105 17.56 -19.74 1.28
N GLU A 106 17.13 -18.46 1.23
CA GLU A 106 17.88 -17.31 1.73
C GLU A 106 17.80 -17.11 3.24
N GLY A 107 17.06 -17.97 3.95
CA GLY A 107 16.90 -17.95 5.40
C GLY A 107 15.74 -17.09 5.90
N VAL A 108 14.87 -16.58 5.02
CA VAL A 108 13.67 -15.85 5.42
C VAL A 108 12.71 -16.82 6.14
N THR A 109 12.40 -16.53 7.39
CA THR A 109 11.50 -17.32 8.21
C THR A 109 10.08 -16.78 8.23
N HIS A 110 9.89 -15.46 8.06
CA HIS A 110 8.62 -14.77 8.16
C HIS A 110 8.30 -13.97 6.88
N LEU A 111 7.12 -14.19 6.32
CA LEU A 111 6.65 -13.51 5.11
C LEU A 111 5.29 -12.86 5.33
N ALA A 112 5.20 -11.54 5.13
CA ALA A 112 3.95 -10.82 5.00
C ALA A 112 3.59 -10.69 3.51
N ILE A 113 2.40 -11.18 3.08
CA ILE A 113 2.00 -11.17 1.67
C ILE A 113 0.68 -10.43 1.45
N GLU A 114 0.64 -9.61 0.39
CA GLU A 114 -0.61 -9.00 -0.05
C GLU A 114 -1.47 -10.02 -0.84
N ALA A 115 -2.66 -10.32 -0.32
CA ALA A 115 -3.67 -11.13 -0.98
C ALA A 115 -4.67 -10.22 -1.73
N SER A 116 -4.37 -9.89 -2.99
CA SER A 116 -5.26 -9.08 -3.84
C SER A 116 -6.52 -9.85 -4.20
N SER A 117 -7.64 -9.14 -4.46
CA SER A 117 -8.88 -9.78 -4.89
C SER A 117 -8.71 -10.61 -6.16
N HIS A 118 -7.96 -10.09 -7.14
CA HIS A 118 -7.60 -10.83 -8.36
C HIS A 118 -6.77 -12.09 -8.04
N GLY A 119 -5.79 -11.99 -7.13
CA GLY A 119 -4.97 -13.12 -6.72
C GLY A 119 -5.78 -14.22 -6.03
N LEU A 120 -6.73 -13.81 -5.19
CA LEU A 120 -7.66 -14.72 -4.51
C LEU A 120 -8.65 -15.35 -5.49
N ASP A 121 -9.31 -14.56 -6.35
CA ASP A 121 -10.27 -15.03 -7.34
C ASP A 121 -9.62 -15.97 -8.37
N GLN A 122 -8.44 -15.59 -8.86
CA GLN A 122 -7.67 -16.38 -9.83
C GLN A 122 -6.91 -17.56 -9.21
N ARG A 123 -7.13 -17.86 -7.94
CA ARG A 123 -6.54 -18.97 -7.20
C ARG A 123 -5.01 -18.98 -7.16
N ARG A 124 -4.38 -17.79 -7.27
CA ARG A 124 -2.91 -17.67 -7.34
C ARG A 124 -2.22 -18.05 -6.02
N LEU A 125 -2.94 -17.96 -4.90
CA LEU A 125 -2.46 -18.22 -3.55
C LEU A 125 -2.77 -19.65 -3.06
N ASP A 126 -3.47 -20.45 -3.88
CA ASP A 126 -3.77 -21.83 -3.51
C ASP A 126 -2.48 -22.66 -3.40
N GLY A 127 -2.46 -23.62 -2.49
CA GLY A 127 -1.26 -24.42 -2.20
C GLY A 127 -0.28 -23.79 -1.21
N MET A 128 -0.41 -22.49 -0.90
CA MET A 128 0.34 -21.87 0.19
C MET A 128 -0.20 -22.32 1.55
N ARG A 129 0.69 -22.37 2.54
CA ARG A 129 0.34 -22.61 3.95
C ARG A 129 0.43 -21.29 4.70
N PHE A 130 -0.70 -20.84 5.22
CA PHE A 130 -0.81 -19.58 5.96
C PHE A 130 -0.91 -19.83 7.46
N SER A 131 -0.10 -19.11 8.23
CA SER A 131 -0.18 -19.06 9.70
C SER A 131 -1.22 -18.04 10.16
N ALA A 132 -1.40 -16.97 9.39
CA ALA A 132 -2.35 -15.90 9.70
C ALA A 132 -2.93 -15.26 8.44
N GLY A 133 -4.13 -14.69 8.59
CA GLY A 133 -4.74 -13.79 7.62
C GLY A 133 -5.26 -12.52 8.29
N ALA A 134 -5.18 -11.38 7.59
CA ALA A 134 -5.73 -10.13 8.08
C ALA A 134 -6.69 -9.49 7.08
N PHE A 135 -7.70 -8.77 7.63
CA PHE A 135 -8.64 -7.96 6.88
C PHE A 135 -8.57 -6.51 7.36
N THR A 136 -8.36 -5.59 6.41
CA THR A 136 -8.25 -4.16 6.73
C THR A 136 -9.57 -3.42 6.53
N ASN A 137 -10.18 -3.53 5.34
CA ASN A 137 -11.45 -2.85 5.01
C ASN A 137 -11.98 -3.31 3.65
N ILE A 138 -13.24 -2.93 3.36
CA ILE A 138 -13.86 -3.08 2.04
C ILE A 138 -14.52 -1.77 1.63
N THR A 139 -14.17 -1.24 0.46
CA THR A 139 -14.83 -0.10 -0.18
C THR A 139 -14.93 -0.37 -1.68
N ARG A 140 -15.66 0.44 -2.44
CA ARG A 140 -15.85 0.26 -3.88
C ARG A 140 -14.51 0.38 -4.62
N ASP A 141 -14.10 -0.70 -5.29
CA ASP A 141 -12.91 -0.77 -6.14
C ASP A 141 -13.00 -1.98 -7.08
N HIS A 142 -12.16 -2.03 -8.12
CA HIS A 142 -12.00 -3.19 -9.03
C HIS A 142 -13.30 -3.71 -9.67
N LEU A 143 -14.31 -2.84 -9.91
CA LEU A 143 -15.55 -3.21 -10.62
C LEU A 143 -15.36 -3.29 -12.16
N ASP A 144 -14.17 -2.99 -12.66
CA ASP A 144 -13.70 -3.30 -14.00
C ASP A 144 -13.39 -4.80 -14.19
N TYR A 145 -13.11 -5.50 -13.11
CA TYR A 145 -12.80 -6.93 -13.07
C TYR A 145 -13.91 -7.76 -12.43
N HIS A 146 -14.37 -7.36 -11.22
CA HIS A 146 -15.44 -8.05 -10.51
C HIS A 146 -16.81 -7.52 -10.98
N PRO A 147 -17.75 -8.40 -11.41
CA PRO A 147 -19.05 -7.97 -11.92
C PRO A 147 -19.85 -7.11 -10.94
N THR A 148 -19.78 -7.43 -9.65
CA THR A 148 -20.46 -6.70 -8.58
C THR A 148 -19.55 -6.43 -7.38
N PHE A 149 -19.98 -5.51 -6.51
CA PHE A 149 -19.32 -5.28 -5.23
C PHE A 149 -19.32 -6.54 -4.36
N GLU A 150 -20.39 -7.33 -4.42
CA GLU A 150 -20.48 -8.58 -3.68
C GLU A 150 -19.46 -9.60 -4.18
N ASP A 151 -19.30 -9.79 -5.50
CA ASP A 151 -18.28 -10.68 -6.06
C ASP A 151 -16.87 -10.26 -5.63
N TYR A 152 -16.61 -8.94 -5.61
CA TYR A 152 -15.34 -8.39 -5.11
C TYR A 152 -15.10 -8.73 -3.64
N PHE A 153 -16.14 -8.63 -2.81
CA PHE A 153 -16.04 -8.96 -1.39
C PHE A 153 -15.90 -10.47 -1.18
N GLN A 154 -16.69 -11.28 -1.88
CA GLN A 154 -16.60 -12.75 -1.82
C GLN A 154 -15.21 -13.26 -2.22
N ALA A 155 -14.57 -12.65 -3.22
CA ALA A 155 -13.20 -12.97 -3.57
C ALA A 155 -12.21 -12.75 -2.39
N LYS A 156 -12.40 -11.69 -1.58
CA LYS A 156 -11.58 -11.45 -0.38
C LYS A 156 -11.91 -12.41 0.76
N LEU A 157 -13.18 -12.70 0.97
CA LEU A 157 -13.64 -13.66 1.99
C LEU A 157 -13.07 -15.06 1.80
N ARG A 158 -12.66 -15.39 0.56
CA ARG A 158 -12.03 -16.66 0.25
C ARG A 158 -10.77 -16.95 1.09
N LEU A 159 -10.00 -15.91 1.47
CA LEU A 159 -8.87 -16.05 2.38
C LEU A 159 -9.29 -16.73 3.69
N PHE A 160 -10.39 -16.28 4.27
CA PHE A 160 -10.88 -16.74 5.58
C PHE A 160 -11.71 -18.03 5.48
N ARG A 161 -12.43 -18.25 4.38
CA ARG A 161 -13.30 -19.41 4.20
C ARG A 161 -12.57 -20.66 3.70
N GLU A 162 -11.54 -20.46 2.85
CA GLU A 162 -10.91 -21.58 2.13
C GLU A 162 -9.41 -21.73 2.44
N LEU A 163 -8.64 -20.63 2.38
CA LEU A 163 -7.17 -20.71 2.38
C LEU A 163 -6.56 -20.87 3.77
N LEU A 164 -7.13 -20.19 4.77
CA LEU A 164 -6.70 -20.37 6.16
C LEU A 164 -7.17 -21.73 6.68
N SER A 165 -6.26 -22.47 7.30
CA SER A 165 -6.60 -23.72 7.97
C SER A 165 -7.33 -23.46 9.29
N PRO A 166 -8.25 -24.35 9.74
CA PRO A 166 -8.83 -24.26 11.07
C PRO A 166 -7.74 -24.10 12.14
N GLY A 167 -7.96 -23.19 13.09
CA GLY A 167 -6.97 -22.81 14.11
C GLY A 167 -5.94 -21.76 13.70
N ALA A 168 -5.85 -21.38 12.41
CA ALA A 168 -5.02 -20.26 11.99
C ALA A 168 -5.54 -18.93 12.53
N LEU A 169 -4.66 -17.95 12.70
CA LEU A 169 -5.01 -16.62 13.19
C LEU A 169 -5.75 -15.78 12.13
N ALA A 170 -6.84 -15.14 12.53
CA ALA A 170 -7.55 -14.15 11.71
C ALA A 170 -7.60 -12.81 12.44
N VAL A 171 -6.88 -11.80 11.93
CA VAL A 171 -6.86 -10.43 12.50
C VAL A 171 -7.74 -9.52 11.68
N ILE A 172 -8.69 -8.85 12.33
CA ILE A 172 -9.72 -8.05 11.65
C ILE A 172 -9.79 -6.65 12.29
N ASP A 173 -9.72 -5.61 11.46
CA ASP A 173 -10.06 -4.24 11.87
C ASP A 173 -11.57 -4.18 12.13
N ALA A 174 -11.96 -4.15 13.40
CA ALA A 174 -13.36 -4.22 13.82
C ALA A 174 -14.15 -2.95 13.47
N ASP A 175 -13.45 -1.82 13.29
CA ASP A 175 -14.08 -0.54 12.94
C ASP A 175 -14.32 -0.39 11.44
N SER A 176 -13.87 -1.37 10.64
CA SER A 176 -13.92 -1.29 9.18
C SER A 176 -15.24 -1.81 8.59
N PRO A 177 -15.70 -1.24 7.47
CA PRO A 177 -16.80 -1.84 6.72
C PRO A 177 -16.51 -3.30 6.36
N GLY A 178 -17.49 -4.17 6.51
CA GLY A 178 -17.39 -5.60 6.19
C GLY A 178 -16.76 -6.47 7.30
N ALA A 179 -16.35 -5.87 8.43
CA ALA A 179 -15.71 -6.61 9.53
C ALA A 179 -16.59 -7.76 10.05
N GLU A 180 -17.90 -7.51 10.27
CA GLU A 180 -18.83 -8.51 10.80
C GLU A 180 -18.91 -9.77 9.91
N GLN A 181 -19.00 -9.59 8.59
CA GLN A 181 -19.06 -10.71 7.65
C GLN A 181 -17.75 -11.51 7.61
N VAL A 182 -16.60 -10.82 7.77
CA VAL A 182 -15.30 -11.50 7.84
C VAL A 182 -15.15 -12.25 9.16
N ILE A 183 -15.58 -11.67 10.29
CA ILE A 183 -15.61 -12.32 11.60
C ILE A 183 -16.45 -13.59 11.54
N GLN A 184 -17.67 -13.49 10.98
CA GLN A 184 -18.54 -14.65 10.84
C GLN A 184 -17.91 -15.75 9.98
N ALA A 185 -17.34 -15.40 8.83
CA ALA A 185 -16.65 -16.35 7.95
C ALA A 185 -15.44 -17.02 8.64
N ALA A 186 -14.70 -16.26 9.44
CA ALA A 186 -13.58 -16.78 10.22
C ALA A 186 -14.03 -17.74 11.34
N GLN A 187 -15.13 -17.41 12.03
CA GLN A 187 -15.73 -18.26 13.07
C GLN A 187 -16.28 -19.57 12.47
N ASP A 188 -17.00 -19.50 11.35
CA ASP A 188 -17.52 -20.69 10.65
C ASP A 188 -16.37 -21.62 10.23
N ARG A 189 -15.21 -21.06 9.87
CA ARG A 189 -13.99 -21.78 9.53
C ARG A 189 -13.22 -22.28 10.75
N LYS A 190 -13.62 -21.94 11.96
CA LYS A 190 -12.92 -22.24 13.24
C LYS A 190 -11.52 -21.63 13.29
N LEU A 191 -11.38 -20.40 12.82
CA LEU A 191 -10.15 -19.62 12.94
C LEU A 191 -10.06 -19.00 14.34
N ASN A 192 -8.85 -18.70 14.79
CA ASN A 192 -8.59 -17.93 16.00
C ASN A 192 -8.81 -16.43 15.66
N VAL A 193 -10.00 -15.91 15.96
CA VAL A 193 -10.37 -14.51 15.62
C VAL A 193 -9.78 -13.56 16.65
N SER A 194 -9.05 -12.56 16.16
CA SER A 194 -8.50 -11.44 16.92
C SER A 194 -8.96 -10.14 16.27
N THR A 195 -9.64 -9.26 17.00
CA THR A 195 -10.09 -7.98 16.47
C THR A 195 -9.33 -6.82 17.07
N VAL A 196 -9.04 -5.81 16.25
CA VAL A 196 -8.31 -4.60 16.63
C VAL A 196 -9.12 -3.35 16.28
N GLY A 197 -8.87 -2.24 16.97
CA GLY A 197 -9.57 -0.97 16.74
C GLY A 197 -10.29 -0.46 17.98
N GLN A 198 -11.12 0.58 17.85
CA GLN A 198 -11.95 1.08 18.96
C GLN A 198 -12.97 0.03 19.39
N SER A 199 -13.54 -0.69 18.44
CA SER A 199 -14.45 -1.82 18.66
C SER A 199 -13.72 -3.17 18.75
N GLY A 200 -12.39 -3.16 18.79
CA GLY A 200 -11.57 -4.36 18.93
C GLY A 200 -11.68 -4.99 20.31
N HIS A 201 -11.40 -6.29 20.41
CA HIS A 201 -11.33 -6.97 21.71
C HIS A 201 -9.92 -7.42 22.08
N ALA A 202 -9.07 -7.70 21.11
CA ALA A 202 -7.68 -8.08 21.38
C ALA A 202 -6.78 -6.86 21.57
N ILE A 203 -6.83 -5.87 20.67
CA ILE A 203 -6.18 -4.58 20.86
C ILE A 203 -7.27 -3.52 20.80
N VAL A 204 -7.55 -2.89 21.93
CA VAL A 204 -8.53 -1.81 22.04
C VAL A 204 -7.84 -0.47 21.87
N LEU A 205 -8.23 0.30 20.88
CA LEU A 205 -7.76 1.67 20.69
C LEU A 205 -8.58 2.63 21.55
N ASN A 206 -7.99 3.13 22.63
CA ASN A 206 -8.67 4.04 23.56
C ASN A 206 -8.70 5.48 23.04
N SER A 207 -7.57 5.97 22.52
CA SER A 207 -7.47 7.34 22.02
C SER A 207 -6.33 7.52 21.01
N ILE A 208 -6.48 8.57 20.19
CA ILE A 208 -5.45 9.07 19.29
C ILE A 208 -5.26 10.56 19.59
N ALA A 209 -4.04 10.95 19.90
CA ALA A 209 -3.65 12.36 20.02
C ALA A 209 -2.58 12.68 18.98
N ARG A 210 -2.70 13.82 18.28
CA ARG A 210 -1.73 14.26 17.30
C ARG A 210 -0.58 15.00 17.96
N GLU A 211 0.66 14.63 17.67
CA GLU A 211 1.89 15.27 18.13
C GLU A 211 2.79 15.63 16.94
N GLY A 212 2.59 16.82 16.35
CA GLY A 212 3.25 17.17 15.10
C GLY A 212 2.83 16.19 13.99
N PHE A 213 3.80 15.52 13.35
CA PHE A 213 3.56 14.49 12.32
C PHE A 213 3.45 13.08 12.89
N LYS A 214 3.55 12.91 14.19
CA LYS A 214 3.35 11.64 14.91
C LYS A 214 1.93 11.59 15.49
N GLN A 215 1.50 10.40 15.82
CA GLN A 215 0.25 10.14 16.50
C GLN A 215 0.55 9.38 17.80
N ARG A 216 0.17 9.93 18.94
CA ARG A 216 0.22 9.23 20.22
C ARG A 216 -1.04 8.42 20.37
N LEU A 217 -0.87 7.10 20.43
CA LEU A 217 -1.94 6.15 20.63
C LEU A 217 -1.96 5.70 22.10
N SER A 218 -3.14 5.58 22.66
CA SER A 218 -3.38 4.81 23.89
C SER A 218 -4.11 3.53 23.48
N VAL A 219 -3.53 2.38 23.76
CA VAL A 219 -4.13 1.07 23.47
C VAL A 219 -4.12 0.17 24.69
N THR A 220 -5.14 -0.68 24.83
CA THR A 220 -5.19 -1.73 25.83
C THR A 220 -5.01 -3.09 25.16
N PHE A 221 -4.11 -3.92 25.68
CA PHE A 221 -3.90 -5.30 25.27
C PHE A 221 -3.76 -6.19 26.51
N GLU A 222 -4.56 -7.26 26.62
CA GLU A 222 -4.59 -8.18 27.78
C GLU A 222 -4.69 -7.45 29.13
N GLY A 223 -5.50 -6.39 29.20
CA GLY A 223 -5.71 -5.59 30.40
C GLY A 223 -4.56 -4.64 30.79
N ARG A 224 -3.50 -4.54 29.95
CA ARG A 224 -2.40 -3.59 30.12
C ARG A 224 -2.54 -2.45 29.13
N ASP A 225 -2.28 -1.22 29.61
CA ASP A 225 -2.27 -0.03 28.76
C ASP A 225 -0.87 0.28 28.23
N PHE A 226 -0.82 0.63 26.95
CA PHE A 226 0.40 1.01 26.23
C PHE A 226 0.21 2.38 25.59
N SER A 227 1.25 3.23 25.65
CA SER A 227 1.32 4.51 24.95
C SER A 227 2.35 4.42 23.82
N ILE A 228 1.93 4.63 22.58
CA ILE A 228 2.76 4.43 21.38
C ILE A 228 2.85 5.75 20.62
N ALA A 229 4.06 6.25 20.37
CA ALA A 229 4.30 7.40 19.51
C ALA A 229 4.48 6.94 18.05
N LEU A 230 3.38 6.67 17.36
CA LEU A 230 3.38 6.18 15.97
C LEU A 230 3.88 7.28 15.02
N PRO A 231 5.01 7.10 14.29
CA PRO A 231 5.61 8.13 13.44
C PRO A 231 4.97 8.20 12.04
N LEU A 232 3.65 8.08 11.97
CA LEU A 232 2.88 8.04 10.73
C LEU A 232 1.75 9.06 10.78
N ALA A 233 1.46 9.68 9.63
CA ALA A 233 0.34 10.60 9.46
C ALA A 233 -0.92 9.87 8.97
N GLY A 234 -2.09 10.32 9.45
CA GLY A 234 -3.41 9.83 9.02
C GLY A 234 -3.96 8.68 9.86
N ALA A 235 -5.25 8.79 10.22
CA ALA A 235 -5.93 7.81 11.08
C ALA A 235 -5.94 6.39 10.50
N PHE A 236 -6.01 6.24 9.16
CA PHE A 236 -5.97 4.92 8.52
C PHE A 236 -4.62 4.19 8.73
N GLN A 237 -3.52 4.92 8.98
CA GLN A 237 -2.24 4.30 9.32
C GLN A 237 -2.26 3.72 10.73
N VAL A 238 -3.07 4.27 11.64
CA VAL A 238 -3.29 3.69 12.96
C VAL A 238 -3.94 2.31 12.83
N SER A 239 -5.03 2.21 12.07
CA SER A 239 -5.68 0.90 11.78
C SER A 239 -4.69 -0.09 11.17
N ASN A 240 -3.91 0.32 10.16
CA ASN A 240 -2.89 -0.53 9.55
C ASN A 240 -1.83 -1.01 10.57
N ALA A 241 -1.38 -0.12 11.46
CA ALA A 241 -0.41 -0.44 12.51
C ALA A 241 -0.99 -1.43 13.53
N LEU A 242 -2.25 -1.23 13.95
CA LEU A 242 -2.92 -2.13 14.89
C LEU A 242 -3.16 -3.53 14.29
N VAL A 243 -3.56 -3.60 13.02
CA VAL A 243 -3.70 -4.89 12.30
C VAL A 243 -2.35 -5.61 12.26
N SER A 244 -1.25 -4.89 11.96
CA SER A 244 0.09 -5.47 11.92
C SER A 244 0.55 -5.94 13.30
N ALA A 245 0.28 -5.14 14.34
CA ALA A 245 0.56 -5.51 15.73
C ALA A 245 -0.23 -6.75 16.15
N GLY A 246 -1.54 -6.79 15.82
CA GLY A 246 -2.39 -7.95 16.12
C GLY A 246 -1.88 -9.24 15.47
N MET A 247 -1.36 -9.15 14.23
CA MET A 247 -0.74 -10.30 13.55
C MET A 247 0.55 -10.74 14.26
N ALA A 248 1.43 -9.79 14.62
CA ALA A 248 2.69 -10.12 15.29
C ALA A 248 2.46 -10.73 16.68
N LEU A 249 1.56 -10.14 17.48
CA LEU A 249 1.17 -10.63 18.81
C LEU A 249 0.52 -12.01 18.74
N GLY A 250 -0.47 -12.20 17.86
CA GLY A 250 -1.17 -13.46 17.69
C GLY A 250 -0.29 -14.58 17.13
N LEU A 251 0.85 -14.24 16.53
CA LEU A 251 1.90 -15.19 16.08
C LEU A 251 3.02 -15.34 17.12
N GLY A 252 2.83 -14.85 18.35
CA GLY A 252 3.68 -15.15 19.50
C GLY A 252 4.76 -14.11 19.84
N ALA A 253 4.76 -12.96 19.19
CA ALA A 253 5.68 -11.87 19.58
C ALA A 253 5.24 -11.24 20.92
N SER A 254 6.21 -10.75 21.72
CA SER A 254 5.89 -10.14 23.01
C SER A 254 5.27 -8.75 22.88
N PRO A 255 4.29 -8.37 23.71
CA PRO A 255 3.64 -7.06 23.63
C PRO A 255 4.61 -5.88 23.71
N ASP A 256 5.54 -5.93 24.66
CA ASP A 256 6.48 -4.84 24.88
C ASP A 256 7.38 -4.60 23.66
N THR A 257 7.83 -5.68 22.98
CA THR A 257 8.66 -5.56 21.75
C THR A 257 7.84 -5.10 20.57
N VAL A 258 6.60 -5.60 20.39
CA VAL A 258 5.72 -5.19 19.28
C VAL A 258 5.35 -3.71 19.38
N PHE A 259 4.90 -3.25 20.55
CA PHE A 259 4.50 -1.85 20.71
C PHE A 259 5.70 -0.88 20.69
N SER A 260 6.88 -1.32 21.13
CA SER A 260 8.13 -0.55 20.93
C SER A 260 8.48 -0.46 19.44
N ALA A 261 8.37 -1.54 18.67
CA ALA A 261 8.64 -1.55 17.25
C ALA A 261 7.71 -0.60 16.47
N LEU A 262 6.43 -0.46 16.89
CA LEU A 262 5.50 0.49 16.27
C LEU A 262 5.97 1.95 16.36
N ALA A 263 6.77 2.32 17.36
CA ALA A 263 7.31 3.67 17.50
C ALA A 263 8.45 3.96 16.51
N GLU A 264 9.00 2.92 15.88
CA GLU A 264 10.14 3.00 14.95
C GLU A 264 9.76 2.68 13.50
N ILE A 265 8.51 2.28 13.23
CA ILE A 265 8.09 1.92 11.86
C ILE A 265 8.11 3.13 10.93
N ARG A 266 8.41 2.86 9.67
CA ARG A 266 8.35 3.84 8.58
C ARG A 266 7.18 3.55 7.68
N GLY A 267 6.62 4.60 7.07
CA GLY A 267 5.59 4.47 6.05
C GLY A 267 6.01 3.49 4.95
N ALA A 268 5.06 2.74 4.43
CA ALA A 268 5.33 1.90 3.27
C ALA A 268 5.64 2.80 2.07
N LYS A 269 6.58 2.38 1.22
CA LYS A 269 7.05 3.14 0.06
C LYS A 269 5.88 3.63 -0.81
N GLY A 270 5.78 4.93 -0.98
CA GLY A 270 4.72 5.57 -1.76
C GLY A 270 3.31 5.43 -1.16
N ARG A 271 3.16 5.28 0.15
CA ARG A 271 1.86 5.20 0.86
C ARG A 271 1.80 6.24 1.97
N LEU A 272 1.45 7.48 1.63
CA LEU A 272 1.52 8.66 2.48
C LEU A 272 2.88 8.74 3.20
N GLU A 273 3.92 8.47 2.44
CA GLU A 273 5.28 8.34 2.94
C GLU A 273 5.88 9.72 3.16
N TYR A 274 6.36 9.98 4.37
CA TYR A 274 7.13 11.19 4.67
C TYR A 274 8.53 11.06 4.07
N ILE A 275 8.89 11.99 3.17
CA ILE A 275 10.19 12.00 2.49
C ILE A 275 11.17 12.95 3.18
N GLY A 276 10.67 14.04 3.72
CA GLY A 276 11.47 15.05 4.37
C GLY A 276 10.75 16.38 4.47
N GLU A 277 11.47 17.41 4.88
CA GLU A 277 10.93 18.77 5.04
C GLU A 277 11.87 19.83 4.47
N THR A 278 11.28 20.95 4.10
CA THR A 278 12.03 22.14 3.71
C THR A 278 12.80 22.75 4.90
N ALA A 279 13.71 23.68 4.64
CA ALA A 279 14.39 24.47 5.70
C ALA A 279 13.41 25.32 6.56
N LEU A 280 12.14 25.41 6.18
CA LEU A 280 11.07 26.08 6.93
C LEU A 280 10.26 25.11 7.80
N GLY A 281 10.60 23.81 7.79
CA GLY A 281 9.87 22.75 8.48
C GLY A 281 8.55 22.37 7.80
N ALA A 282 8.41 22.63 6.48
CA ALA A 282 7.25 22.21 5.70
C ALA A 282 7.50 20.81 5.14
N PRO A 283 6.71 19.79 5.54
CA PRO A 283 6.93 18.41 5.15
C PRO A 283 6.41 18.12 3.75
N VAL A 284 7.03 17.11 3.12
CA VAL A 284 6.66 16.59 1.81
C VAL A 284 6.37 15.09 1.93
N PHE A 285 5.22 14.70 1.41
CA PHE A 285 4.74 13.32 1.38
C PHE A 285 4.60 12.82 -0.05
N VAL A 286 4.86 11.51 -0.26
CA VAL A 286 4.62 10.81 -1.53
C VAL A 286 3.54 9.75 -1.34
N ASP A 287 2.57 9.68 -2.26
CA ASP A 287 1.47 8.72 -2.23
C ASP A 287 1.12 8.16 -3.61
N TYR A 288 0.63 6.93 -3.62
CA TYR A 288 0.14 6.26 -4.84
C TYR A 288 -1.30 6.65 -5.21
N ALA A 289 -1.92 7.61 -4.55
CA ALA A 289 -3.29 8.04 -4.80
C ALA A 289 -3.47 8.51 -6.25
N HIS A 290 -4.07 7.66 -7.08
CA HIS A 290 -4.29 7.86 -8.52
C HIS A 290 -5.77 7.72 -8.92
N THR A 291 -6.68 7.68 -7.94
CA THR A 291 -8.13 7.73 -8.09
C THR A 291 -8.72 8.89 -7.29
N PRO A 292 -9.90 9.42 -7.64
CA PRO A 292 -10.52 10.53 -6.90
C PRO A 292 -10.66 10.26 -5.40
N ASP A 293 -11.20 9.08 -5.03
CA ASP A 293 -11.40 8.67 -3.63
C ASP A 293 -10.07 8.57 -2.86
N ALA A 294 -9.04 7.97 -3.47
CA ALA A 294 -7.73 7.86 -2.84
C ALA A 294 -7.08 9.25 -2.64
N LEU A 295 -7.21 10.15 -3.61
CA LEU A 295 -6.69 11.51 -3.51
C LEU A 295 -7.38 12.29 -2.40
N VAL A 296 -8.71 12.21 -2.30
CA VAL A 296 -9.49 12.83 -1.22
C VAL A 296 -9.02 12.31 0.14
N LYS A 297 -8.91 10.99 0.30
CA LYS A 297 -8.46 10.37 1.56
C LYS A 297 -7.05 10.81 1.96
N ALA A 298 -6.12 10.87 1.00
CA ALA A 298 -4.75 11.32 1.26
C ALA A 298 -4.71 12.80 1.67
N LEU A 299 -5.45 13.67 0.98
CA LEU A 299 -5.54 15.10 1.32
C LEU A 299 -6.22 15.32 2.68
N GLN A 300 -7.33 14.63 2.95
CA GLN A 300 -8.01 14.69 4.24
C GLN A 300 -7.12 14.21 5.39
N ALA A 301 -6.31 13.16 5.16
CA ALA A 301 -5.36 12.68 6.14
C ALA A 301 -4.26 13.68 6.45
N LEU A 302 -3.82 14.49 5.47
CA LEU A 302 -2.79 15.52 5.65
C LEU A 302 -3.34 16.88 6.09
N ARG A 303 -4.60 17.20 5.82
CA ARG A 303 -5.22 18.48 6.18
C ARG A 303 -5.00 18.90 7.64
N PRO A 304 -5.15 17.99 8.63
CA PRO A 304 -4.92 18.34 10.03
C PRO A 304 -3.47 18.72 10.38
N TYR A 305 -2.51 18.39 9.51
CA TYR A 305 -1.08 18.70 9.71
C TYR A 305 -0.67 20.02 9.03
N ALA A 306 -1.48 20.54 8.12
CA ALA A 306 -1.26 21.83 7.47
C ALA A 306 -1.87 22.94 8.33
N SER A 307 -1.04 23.60 9.14
CA SER A 307 -1.47 24.77 9.92
C SER A 307 -1.64 26.04 9.07
N SER A 308 -1.08 26.03 7.84
CA SER A 308 -1.24 27.06 6.83
C SER A 308 -1.91 26.47 5.58
N ARG A 309 -1.17 26.00 4.61
CA ARG A 309 -1.67 25.56 3.32
C ARG A 309 -1.33 24.12 3.00
N LEU A 310 -2.27 23.42 2.36
CA LEU A 310 -2.06 22.10 1.81
C LEU A 310 -1.88 22.20 0.30
N HIS A 311 -0.73 21.73 -0.17
CA HIS A 311 -0.37 21.70 -1.59
C HIS A 311 -0.48 20.27 -2.12
N VAL A 312 -0.85 20.12 -3.40
CA VAL A 312 -0.84 18.84 -4.08
C VAL A 312 -0.26 18.92 -5.48
N VAL A 313 0.63 17.99 -5.81
CA VAL A 313 1.12 17.73 -7.18
C VAL A 313 0.56 16.40 -7.62
N PHE A 314 -0.15 16.36 -8.77
CA PHE A 314 -0.67 15.10 -9.31
C PHE A 314 -0.86 15.16 -10.82
N GLY A 315 -0.99 13.99 -11.44
CA GLY A 315 -1.37 13.80 -12.83
C GLY A 315 -2.26 12.58 -13.00
N CYS A 316 -2.63 12.28 -14.25
CA CYS A 316 -3.38 11.07 -14.59
C CYS A 316 -2.65 10.30 -15.69
N GLY A 317 -2.79 8.97 -15.68
CA GLY A 317 -2.25 8.10 -16.71
C GLY A 317 -3.08 8.14 -17.99
N GLY A 318 -2.40 7.98 -19.13
CA GLY A 318 -3.01 7.69 -20.43
C GLY A 318 -3.38 6.21 -20.55
N ASP A 319 -4.19 5.87 -21.58
CA ASP A 319 -4.71 4.52 -21.85
C ASP A 319 -5.41 3.89 -20.62
N ARG A 320 -6.11 4.74 -19.86
CA ARG A 320 -6.86 4.39 -18.65
C ARG A 320 -8.19 5.14 -18.65
N ASP A 321 -9.01 4.90 -17.62
CA ASP A 321 -10.27 5.60 -17.42
C ASP A 321 -10.10 7.13 -17.55
N THR A 322 -10.64 7.70 -18.62
CA THR A 322 -10.59 9.13 -18.90
C THR A 322 -11.58 9.92 -18.05
N GLY A 323 -12.68 9.27 -17.61
CA GLY A 323 -13.73 9.88 -16.79
C GLY A 323 -13.22 10.35 -15.44
N LYS A 324 -12.22 9.68 -14.87
CA LYS A 324 -11.64 10.07 -13.58
C LYS A 324 -10.83 11.38 -13.62
N ARG A 325 -10.36 11.85 -14.81
CA ARG A 325 -9.51 13.05 -14.94
C ARG A 325 -10.17 14.31 -14.38
N PRO A 326 -11.40 14.69 -14.85
CA PRO A 326 -12.10 15.83 -14.25
C PRO A 326 -12.50 15.58 -12.79
N GLU A 327 -12.76 14.34 -12.38
CA GLU A 327 -13.08 14.02 -10.98
C GLU A 327 -11.87 14.23 -10.06
N MET A 328 -10.67 13.83 -10.49
CA MET A 328 -9.40 14.11 -9.80
C MET A 328 -9.16 15.62 -9.66
N GLY A 329 -9.43 16.40 -10.73
CA GLY A 329 -9.33 17.84 -10.69
C GLY A 329 -10.26 18.46 -9.64
N ARG A 330 -11.54 18.08 -9.66
CA ARG A 330 -12.51 18.52 -8.63
C ARG A 330 -12.12 18.11 -7.22
N ALA A 331 -11.67 16.89 -7.04
CA ALA A 331 -11.21 16.39 -5.75
C ALA A 331 -10.02 17.19 -5.21
N ALA A 332 -9.05 17.51 -6.07
CA ALA A 332 -7.88 18.30 -5.69
C ALA A 332 -8.24 19.71 -5.21
N ILE A 333 -9.02 20.46 -5.99
CA ILE A 333 -9.39 21.84 -5.61
C ILE A 333 -10.35 21.91 -4.42
N ALA A 334 -11.12 20.86 -4.17
CA ALA A 334 -12.01 20.80 -3.01
C ALA A 334 -11.27 20.56 -1.68
N HIS A 335 -10.06 19.96 -1.72
CA HIS A 335 -9.36 19.51 -0.51
C HIS A 335 -7.94 20.08 -0.35
N ALA A 336 -7.37 20.73 -1.37
CA ALA A 336 -6.05 21.39 -1.29
C ALA A 336 -6.18 22.92 -1.58
N ASP A 337 -5.26 23.69 -1.00
CA ASP A 337 -5.21 25.16 -1.21
C ASP A 337 -4.42 25.53 -2.46
N TYR A 338 -3.42 24.73 -2.83
CA TYR A 338 -2.64 24.86 -4.06
C TYR A 338 -2.59 23.54 -4.81
N VAL A 339 -2.95 23.59 -6.08
CA VAL A 339 -3.04 22.40 -6.93
C VAL A 339 -2.10 22.57 -8.13
N TYR A 340 -1.17 21.63 -8.30
CA TYR A 340 -0.25 21.56 -9.43
C TYR A 340 -0.60 20.32 -10.26
N VAL A 341 -1.01 20.54 -11.51
CA VAL A 341 -1.36 19.50 -12.48
C VAL A 341 -0.18 19.24 -13.40
N THR A 342 0.26 17.99 -13.47
CA THR A 342 1.46 17.59 -14.20
C THR A 342 1.26 16.26 -14.93
N ASP A 343 2.31 15.79 -15.62
CA ASP A 343 2.32 14.49 -16.28
C ASP A 343 2.48 13.35 -15.26
N ASP A 344 1.83 12.23 -15.58
CA ASP A 344 2.02 10.94 -14.91
C ASP A 344 2.65 9.95 -15.92
N ASN A 345 2.00 8.87 -16.27
CA ASN A 345 2.37 7.94 -17.34
C ASN A 345 1.47 8.20 -18.56
N PRO A 346 1.82 9.06 -19.49
CA PRO A 346 0.96 9.39 -20.64
C PRO A 346 0.73 8.21 -21.60
N ARG A 347 1.62 7.23 -21.60
CA ARG A 347 1.57 6.06 -22.50
C ARG A 347 1.41 6.49 -23.96
N SER A 348 0.36 6.03 -24.66
CA SER A 348 0.15 6.37 -26.06
C SER A 348 -0.55 7.71 -26.28
N GLU A 349 -1.09 8.34 -25.22
CA GLU A 349 -1.81 9.60 -25.33
C GLU A 349 -0.88 10.83 -25.27
N GLU A 350 -1.32 11.91 -25.91
CA GLU A 350 -0.64 13.22 -25.82
C GLU A 350 -0.77 13.79 -24.39
N PRO A 351 0.34 14.04 -23.67
CA PRO A 351 0.29 14.49 -22.27
C PRO A 351 -0.54 15.76 -22.04
N ALA A 352 -0.46 16.73 -22.96
CA ALA A 352 -1.22 17.98 -22.88
C ALA A 352 -2.74 17.76 -22.93
N VAL A 353 -3.23 16.72 -23.62
CA VAL A 353 -4.66 16.37 -23.66
C VAL A 353 -5.12 15.87 -22.29
N ILE A 354 -4.29 15.06 -21.63
CA ILE A 354 -4.57 14.53 -20.28
C ILE A 354 -4.64 15.70 -19.29
N ARG A 355 -3.63 16.57 -19.25
CA ARG A 355 -3.60 17.73 -18.36
C ARG A 355 -4.79 18.66 -18.59
N ARG A 356 -5.11 18.97 -19.86
CA ARG A 356 -6.28 19.81 -20.21
C ARG A 356 -7.58 19.24 -19.67
N ALA A 357 -7.78 17.92 -19.71
CA ALA A 357 -8.98 17.28 -19.17
C ALA A 357 -9.09 17.43 -17.64
N ILE A 358 -7.96 17.45 -16.92
CA ILE A 358 -7.93 17.73 -15.48
C ILE A 358 -8.19 19.21 -15.22
N MET A 359 -7.47 20.10 -15.92
CA MET A 359 -7.54 21.56 -15.77
C MET A 359 -8.95 22.11 -16.01
N ALA A 360 -9.71 21.52 -16.95
CA ALA A 360 -11.09 21.92 -17.22
C ALA A 360 -12.01 21.82 -15.99
N ALA A 361 -11.67 20.96 -15.01
CA ALA A 361 -12.42 20.78 -13.78
C ALA A 361 -11.65 21.27 -12.52
N ALA A 362 -10.52 21.93 -12.72
CA ALA A 362 -9.67 22.44 -11.64
C ALA A 362 -9.34 23.93 -11.86
N PRO A 363 -10.33 24.83 -11.78
CA PRO A 363 -10.08 26.27 -11.97
C PRO A 363 -9.10 26.78 -10.89
N GLY A 364 -8.09 27.56 -11.33
CA GLY A 364 -7.05 28.09 -10.44
C GLY A 364 -5.88 27.12 -10.17
N ALA A 365 -5.92 25.90 -10.69
CA ALA A 365 -4.76 25.02 -10.64
C ALA A 365 -3.62 25.55 -11.54
N ILE A 366 -2.40 25.17 -11.20
CA ILE A 366 -1.18 25.54 -11.92
C ILE A 366 -0.77 24.36 -12.80
N GLU A 367 -0.74 24.53 -14.13
CA GLU A 367 -0.30 23.49 -15.06
C GLU A 367 1.21 23.55 -15.26
N ILE A 368 1.89 22.41 -15.06
CA ILE A 368 3.34 22.25 -15.31
C ILE A 368 3.56 20.88 -15.94
N ALA A 369 4.03 20.84 -17.18
CA ALA A 369 4.18 19.59 -17.95
C ALA A 369 5.21 18.63 -17.32
N GLY A 370 6.42 19.12 -17.02
CA GLY A 370 7.47 18.31 -16.39
C GLY A 370 7.15 17.99 -14.94
N ARG A 371 7.03 16.68 -14.62
CA ARG A 371 6.69 16.26 -13.25
C ARG A 371 7.75 16.66 -12.22
N ALA A 372 9.03 16.54 -12.55
CA ALA A 372 10.12 17.00 -11.68
C ALA A 372 10.06 18.52 -11.46
N ASP A 373 9.76 19.28 -12.51
CA ASP A 373 9.63 20.75 -12.43
C ASP A 373 8.43 21.16 -11.57
N ALA A 374 7.30 20.43 -11.68
CA ALA A 374 6.12 20.65 -10.85
C ALA A 374 6.43 20.39 -9.36
N ILE A 375 7.15 19.32 -9.06
CA ILE A 375 7.60 19.00 -7.69
C ILE A 375 8.56 20.08 -7.17
N ALA A 376 9.53 20.49 -7.99
CA ALA A 376 10.50 21.52 -7.62
C ALA A 376 9.81 22.88 -7.35
N MET A 377 8.88 23.29 -8.22
CA MET A 377 8.10 24.52 -8.04
C MET A 377 7.22 24.45 -6.78
N ALA A 378 6.48 23.37 -6.61
CA ALA A 378 5.62 23.20 -5.43
C ALA A 378 6.44 23.22 -4.13
N THR A 379 7.59 22.51 -4.10
CA THR A 379 8.50 22.47 -2.94
C THR A 379 9.11 23.85 -2.64
N GLY A 380 9.53 24.59 -3.68
CA GLY A 380 10.09 25.95 -3.55
C GLY A 380 9.09 26.98 -3.03
N ASN A 381 7.80 26.78 -3.27
CA ASN A 381 6.72 27.66 -2.83
C ASN A 381 6.25 27.40 -1.38
N LEU A 382 6.70 26.33 -0.73
CA LEU A 382 6.27 25.97 0.63
C LEU A 382 6.76 26.99 1.67
N LYS A 383 5.87 27.36 2.56
CA LYS A 383 6.12 28.22 3.72
C LYS A 383 6.01 27.42 5.03
N ARG A 384 6.34 28.04 6.14
CA ARG A 384 6.15 27.44 7.46
C ARG A 384 4.67 27.11 7.68
N GLY A 385 4.40 25.88 8.11
CA GLY A 385 3.04 25.39 8.34
C GLY A 385 2.34 24.84 7.10
N ASP A 386 2.96 24.93 5.91
CA ASP A 386 2.46 24.26 4.71
C ASP A 386 2.80 22.77 4.72
N VAL A 387 2.05 21.98 3.94
CA VAL A 387 2.27 20.55 3.69
C VAL A 387 2.16 20.31 2.20
N LEU A 388 3.03 19.47 1.62
CA LEU A 388 2.95 19.07 0.23
C LEU A 388 2.67 17.56 0.11
N LEU A 389 1.69 17.21 -0.71
CA LEU A 389 1.43 15.85 -1.20
C LEU A 389 1.85 15.74 -2.67
N VAL A 390 2.73 14.79 -3.00
CA VAL A 390 3.01 14.36 -4.37
C VAL A 390 2.28 13.04 -4.59
N ALA A 391 1.26 13.05 -5.45
CA ALA A 391 0.33 11.94 -5.64
C ALA A 391 0.39 11.34 -7.05
N GLY A 392 0.04 10.06 -7.16
CA GLY A 392 -0.15 9.32 -8.42
C GLY A 392 0.82 8.17 -8.61
N LYS A 393 2.13 8.41 -8.55
CA LYS A 393 3.16 7.40 -8.85
C LYS A 393 3.58 6.57 -7.62
N GLY A 394 3.60 7.20 -6.43
CA GLY A 394 3.99 6.49 -5.21
C GLY A 394 5.35 5.81 -5.35
N HIS A 395 5.38 4.48 -5.31
CA HIS A 395 6.59 3.64 -5.37
C HIS A 395 7.14 3.42 -6.78
N GLU A 396 6.48 3.90 -7.83
CA GLU A 396 6.92 3.69 -9.21
C GLU A 396 8.30 4.33 -9.47
N THR A 397 9.15 3.61 -10.23
CA THR A 397 10.52 4.02 -10.58
C THR A 397 10.69 4.32 -12.07
N GLY A 398 9.59 4.53 -12.79
CA GLY A 398 9.59 4.84 -14.21
C GLY A 398 8.43 5.72 -14.64
N GLN A 399 8.61 6.42 -15.74
CA GLN A 399 7.55 7.13 -16.48
C GLN A 399 7.37 6.50 -17.86
N ILE A 400 6.15 6.09 -18.20
CA ILE A 400 5.84 5.41 -19.45
C ILE A 400 5.39 6.45 -20.49
N ILE A 401 6.19 6.64 -21.53
CA ILE A 401 5.91 7.53 -22.68
C ILE A 401 5.93 6.69 -23.96
N GLY A 402 4.82 6.56 -24.64
CA GLY A 402 4.67 5.61 -25.72
C GLY A 402 4.91 4.18 -25.24
N LYS A 403 5.89 3.52 -25.84
CA LYS A 403 6.37 2.18 -25.47
C LYS A 403 7.65 2.19 -24.61
N THR A 404 8.17 3.37 -24.30
CA THR A 404 9.43 3.54 -23.58
C THR A 404 9.17 3.81 -22.10
N VAL A 405 9.92 3.14 -21.23
CA VAL A 405 9.95 3.43 -19.79
C VAL A 405 11.19 4.25 -19.50
N ILE A 406 11.01 5.50 -19.11
CA ILE A 406 12.09 6.40 -18.71
C ILE A 406 12.28 6.25 -17.20
N PRO A 407 13.50 6.05 -16.67
CA PRO A 407 13.76 6.05 -15.24
C PRO A 407 13.29 7.37 -14.60
N TYR A 408 12.44 7.26 -13.61
CA TYR A 408 11.88 8.41 -12.88
C TYR A 408 11.30 7.96 -11.54
N SER A 409 11.55 8.72 -10.49
CA SER A 409 11.01 8.46 -9.14
C SER A 409 10.59 9.76 -8.48
N ASP A 410 9.36 9.79 -7.92
CA ASP A 410 8.90 10.92 -7.10
C ASP A 410 9.79 11.12 -5.87
N HIS A 411 10.34 10.05 -5.29
CA HIS A 411 11.25 10.12 -4.14
C HIS A 411 12.53 10.89 -4.49
N GLU A 412 13.15 10.58 -5.64
CA GLU A 412 14.35 11.26 -6.11
C GLU A 412 14.07 12.72 -6.49
N ALA A 413 12.94 12.97 -7.13
CA ALA A 413 12.53 14.33 -7.50
C ALA A 413 12.28 15.20 -6.25
N VAL A 414 11.60 14.67 -5.24
CA VAL A 414 11.36 15.36 -3.96
C VAL A 414 12.68 15.57 -3.21
N ALA A 415 13.55 14.55 -3.10
CA ALA A 415 14.84 14.70 -2.45
C ALA A 415 15.70 15.78 -3.11
N SER A 416 15.74 15.82 -4.44
CA SER A 416 16.43 16.84 -5.22
C SER A 416 15.84 18.25 -5.00
N ALA A 417 14.51 18.37 -5.00
CA ALA A 417 13.82 19.64 -4.76
C ALA A 417 14.08 20.17 -3.34
N LEU A 418 14.07 19.29 -2.32
CA LEU A 418 14.38 19.65 -0.94
C LEU A 418 15.82 20.11 -0.79
N ALA A 419 16.78 19.44 -1.44
CA ALA A 419 18.18 19.86 -1.44
C ALA A 419 18.38 21.23 -2.11
N ALA A 420 17.76 21.47 -3.27
CA ALA A 420 17.81 22.73 -3.96
C ALA A 420 17.21 23.89 -3.13
N ALA A 421 16.08 23.66 -2.48
CA ALA A 421 15.42 24.66 -1.62
C ALA A 421 16.30 25.03 -0.39
N ARG A 422 17.02 24.06 0.17
CA ARG A 422 18.00 24.31 1.28
C ARG A 422 19.18 25.15 0.81
N ASN A 423 19.76 24.82 -0.36
CA ASN A 423 20.92 25.51 -0.92
C ASN A 423 20.62 26.97 -1.31
N ALA A 424 19.46 27.22 -1.95
CA ALA A 424 19.00 28.57 -2.32
C ALA A 424 18.88 29.48 -1.09
N ARG A 425 18.41 28.94 0.03
CA ARG A 425 18.27 29.71 1.27
C ARG A 425 19.62 29.96 1.98
N ALA A 426 20.54 29.01 1.95
CA ALA A 426 21.89 29.20 2.46
C ALA A 426 22.63 30.32 1.70
N ALA A 427 22.48 30.36 0.37
CA ALA A 427 23.02 31.42 -0.47
C ALA A 427 22.43 32.79 -0.15
N SER A 428 21.10 32.89 0.06
CA SER A 428 20.45 34.16 0.41
C SER A 428 20.82 34.66 1.81
N ALA A 429 21.10 33.77 2.77
CA ALA A 429 21.54 34.12 4.10
C ALA A 429 23.00 34.64 4.11
N SER A 430 23.87 34.09 3.25
CA SER A 430 25.26 34.54 3.12
C SER A 430 25.41 35.90 2.44
N THR A 431 24.52 36.23 1.49
CA THR A 431 24.50 37.55 0.82
C THR A 431 23.93 38.66 1.69
N GLY A 432 23.03 38.32 2.65
CA GLY A 432 22.48 39.30 3.61
C GLY A 432 23.44 39.66 4.74
N ALA A 433 24.44 38.80 5.04
CA ALA A 433 25.42 39.02 6.10
C ALA A 433 26.64 39.91 5.64
N SER A 434 26.77 40.19 4.33
CA SER A 434 27.88 41.00 3.77
C SER A 434 27.54 42.48 3.60
N HIS A 435 26.34 42.94 4.02
CA HIS A 435 25.84 44.31 3.87
C HIS A 435 25.33 44.90 5.21
N GLY A 436 25.79 44.35 6.35
CA GLY A 436 25.53 44.85 7.71
C GLY A 436 26.77 45.42 8.39
#